data_83da21a04ee3bbd343ab52da1b2c003e
#
_entry.id   83da21a04ee3bbd343ab52da1b2c003e
#
_cell.length_a   1.000
_cell.length_b   1.000
_cell.length_c   1.000
_cell.angle_alpha   90.00
_cell.angle_beta   90.00
_cell.angle_gamma   90.00
#
_symmetry.space_group_name_H-M   'P 1'
#
loop_
_entity.id
_entity.type
_entity.pdbx_description
1 polymer ?
#
loop_
_entity_poly.entity_id
_entity_poly.type
_entity_poly.pdbx_seq_one_letter_code
_entity_poly.pdbx_strand_id
1 'polypeptide(L)'
;MSDFRVGYMYSLAPVHCGGEGDLGNILEIVRETHTNYPYIPGSSLRGTLRETVVNGDPDGKKIGDRLFGKELDPSGQMGVHQVWFGDARLLWVPMRTMSFTGSGDAFTWVSCHSLIRDHALLHRKKAPTFRRQPVGTRGGRYSVADARLEVVAMTPEEKAATELTRNWSTVLQGDVKTTWENNRLVLADSDFEVLMEHALWTQIRNKIQESGSAEVFWTDVCIPRDTIFYFPWGYKIAKQNPITSDDHSILLETLQGLFQVGGQANVGRGWVQGWVTNSTSPVLKAETVVIGE
;
A
#
# COMPACT_ATOMS: atom_id res chain seq x y z
N MET A 1 -8.47 -7.62 23.43
CA MET A 1 -7.67 -7.92 22.20
C MET A 1 -7.83 -6.75 21.24
N SER A 2 -6.76 -6.22 20.66
CA SER A 2 -6.90 -5.21 19.62
C SER A 2 -7.56 -5.84 18.39
N ASP A 3 -8.53 -5.14 17.82
CA ASP A 3 -9.12 -5.52 16.53
C ASP A 3 -8.04 -5.36 15.45
N PHE A 4 -7.77 -6.43 14.71
CA PHE A 4 -6.71 -6.48 13.70
C PHE A 4 -7.30 -6.82 12.34
N ARG A 5 -7.05 -5.98 11.36
CA ARG A 5 -7.56 -6.07 10.00
C ARG A 5 -6.44 -5.79 8.99
N VAL A 6 -6.67 -6.17 7.75
CA VAL A 6 -5.75 -5.88 6.64
C VAL A 6 -6.48 -5.03 5.61
N GLY A 7 -5.85 -3.92 5.25
CA GLY A 7 -6.24 -3.07 4.16
C GLY A 7 -5.24 -3.17 3.01
N TYR A 8 -5.66 -2.75 1.85
CA TYR A 8 -4.87 -2.73 0.62
C TYR A 8 -5.03 -1.41 -0.10
N MET A 9 -4.06 -1.08 -0.91
CA MET A 9 -4.09 0.06 -1.82
C MET A 9 -3.49 -0.34 -3.17
N TYR A 10 -4.15 0.10 -4.24
CA TYR A 10 -3.63 0.04 -5.59
C TYR A 10 -3.31 1.45 -6.06
N SER A 11 -2.05 1.70 -6.43
CA SER A 11 -1.63 3.04 -6.84
C SER A 11 -2.02 3.35 -8.28
N LEU A 12 -2.77 4.43 -8.46
CA LEU A 12 -3.19 4.97 -9.76
C LEU A 12 -2.21 6.00 -10.30
N ALA A 13 -1.42 6.60 -9.41
CA ALA A 13 -0.35 7.53 -9.72
C ALA A 13 0.91 7.15 -8.95
N PRO A 14 2.11 7.61 -9.38
CA PRO A 14 3.33 7.37 -8.63
C PRO A 14 3.22 7.90 -7.19
N VAL A 15 3.76 7.14 -6.22
CA VAL A 15 3.68 7.48 -4.80
C VAL A 15 5.05 7.94 -4.31
N HIS A 16 5.10 9.14 -3.74
CA HIS A 16 6.29 9.68 -3.10
C HIS A 16 6.07 9.80 -1.60
N CYS A 17 6.79 9.02 -0.82
CA CYS A 17 6.87 9.18 0.62
C CYS A 17 8.32 9.53 0.95
N GLY A 18 8.58 10.81 1.26
CA GLY A 18 9.93 11.32 1.49
C GLY A 18 10.67 10.54 2.57
N GLY A 19 11.93 10.22 2.30
CA GLY A 19 12.88 9.63 3.25
C GLY A 19 13.60 10.69 4.07
N GLU A 20 14.44 10.24 5.01
CA GLU A 20 15.35 11.11 5.73
C GLU A 20 16.56 11.42 4.84
N GLY A 21 16.69 12.68 4.46
CA GLY A 21 17.85 13.24 3.78
C GLY A 21 17.71 13.34 2.27
N ASP A 22 17.85 14.56 1.80
CA ASP A 22 18.08 14.84 0.41
C ASP A 22 19.54 14.54 0.09
N LEU A 23 19.81 13.58 -0.76
CA LEU A 23 21.15 13.35 -1.32
C LEU A 23 21.42 14.41 -2.41
N GLY A 24 21.76 15.63 -2.00
CA GLY A 24 21.93 16.74 -2.92
C GLY A 24 20.62 17.14 -3.60
N ASN A 25 20.49 16.88 -4.91
CA ASN A 25 19.30 17.21 -5.69
C ASN A 25 18.36 16.02 -5.92
N ILE A 26 18.47 14.95 -5.12
CA ILE A 26 17.60 13.77 -5.23
C ILE A 26 16.67 13.73 -4.02
N LEU A 27 15.36 13.76 -4.28
CA LEU A 27 14.32 13.55 -3.30
C LEU A 27 14.02 12.06 -3.21
N GLU A 28 14.65 11.42 -2.22
CA GLU A 28 14.54 9.98 -1.97
C GLU A 28 13.22 9.62 -1.27
N ILE A 29 12.84 8.34 -1.41
CA ILE A 29 11.70 7.75 -0.70
C ILE A 29 12.17 6.97 0.52
N VAL A 30 11.30 6.90 1.52
CA VAL A 30 11.54 6.11 2.74
C VAL A 30 11.62 4.61 2.42
N ARG A 31 12.58 3.93 3.07
CA ARG A 31 12.86 2.51 2.85
C ARG A 31 13.03 1.75 4.16
N GLU A 32 12.68 0.48 4.17
CA GLU A 32 12.99 -0.42 5.28
C GLU A 32 14.51 -0.62 5.39
N THR A 33 15.05 -0.51 6.57
CA THR A 33 16.51 -0.59 6.79
C THR A 33 17.12 -1.94 6.41
N HIS A 34 16.37 -3.03 6.55
CA HIS A 34 16.91 -4.39 6.38
C HIS A 34 16.64 -4.99 4.99
N THR A 35 15.65 -4.50 4.27
CA THR A 35 15.28 -4.99 2.94
C THR A 35 15.56 -3.98 1.84
N ASN A 36 15.77 -2.72 2.21
CA ASN A 36 15.83 -1.59 1.29
C ASN A 36 14.54 -1.39 0.47
N TYR A 37 13.45 -2.05 0.83
CA TYR A 37 12.18 -1.91 0.13
C TYR A 37 11.49 -0.62 0.53
N PRO A 38 10.94 0.13 -0.45
CA PRO A 38 10.15 1.31 -0.14
C PRO A 38 8.83 0.93 0.51
N TYR A 39 8.34 1.80 1.39
CA TYR A 39 7.05 1.62 2.06
C TYR A 39 6.35 2.97 2.26
N ILE A 40 5.09 2.95 2.67
CA ILE A 40 4.35 4.14 3.08
C ILE A 40 4.23 4.11 4.60
N PRO A 41 4.80 5.08 5.33
CA PRO A 41 4.68 5.12 6.79
C PRO A 41 3.22 5.14 7.25
N GLY A 42 2.90 4.38 8.28
CA GLY A 42 1.55 4.36 8.86
C GLY A 42 1.11 5.72 9.38
N SER A 43 2.06 6.57 9.78
CA SER A 43 1.80 7.98 10.15
C SER A 43 1.33 8.81 8.95
N SER A 44 1.93 8.64 7.78
CA SER A 44 1.52 9.30 6.54
C SER A 44 0.13 8.83 6.10
N LEU A 45 -0.10 7.52 6.13
CA LEU A 45 -1.41 6.94 5.82
C LEU A 45 -2.50 7.46 6.76
N ARG A 46 -2.22 7.47 8.07
CA ARG A 46 -3.14 8.01 9.08
C ARG A 46 -3.44 9.49 8.87
N GLY A 47 -2.42 10.29 8.57
CA GLY A 47 -2.57 11.73 8.31
C GLY A 47 -3.51 12.00 7.14
N THR A 48 -3.27 11.33 6.02
CA THR A 48 -4.10 11.45 4.81
C THR A 48 -5.55 11.01 5.05
N LEU A 49 -5.76 9.85 5.68
CA LEU A 49 -7.11 9.35 5.98
C LEU A 49 -7.87 10.30 6.91
N ARG A 50 -7.18 10.89 7.92
CA ARG A 50 -7.77 11.92 8.76
C ARG A 50 -8.20 13.13 7.96
N GLU A 51 -7.33 13.64 7.08
CA GLU A 51 -7.63 14.79 6.23
C GLU A 51 -8.81 14.51 5.30
N THR A 52 -8.86 13.33 4.70
CA THR A 52 -9.96 12.91 3.83
C THR A 52 -11.30 12.88 4.59
N VAL A 53 -11.33 12.32 5.81
CA VAL A 53 -12.53 12.30 6.66
C VAL A 53 -12.93 13.71 7.07
N VAL A 54 -11.98 14.55 7.48
CA VAL A 54 -12.25 15.93 7.94
C VAL A 54 -12.84 16.79 6.82
N ASN A 55 -12.34 16.64 5.60
CA ASN A 55 -12.75 17.44 4.45
C ASN A 55 -13.96 16.86 3.70
N GLY A 56 -14.24 15.57 3.89
CA GLY A 56 -15.30 14.86 3.17
C GLY A 56 -16.70 14.92 3.78
N ASP A 57 -16.84 15.38 5.01
CA ASP A 57 -18.09 15.40 5.75
C ASP A 57 -18.31 16.74 6.51
N PRO A 58 -19.53 17.29 6.57
CA PRO A 58 -19.82 18.49 7.34
C PRO A 58 -19.46 18.40 8.83
N ASP A 59 -19.61 17.22 9.45
CA ASP A 59 -19.17 16.93 10.80
C ASP A 59 -17.78 16.28 10.86
N GLY A 60 -17.06 16.26 9.76
CA GLY A 60 -15.80 15.56 9.56
C GLY A 60 -14.72 15.86 10.60
N LYS A 61 -14.65 17.11 11.09
CA LYS A 61 -13.72 17.46 12.17
C LYS A 61 -14.02 16.69 13.45
N LYS A 62 -15.30 16.58 13.85
CA LYS A 62 -15.70 15.84 15.05
C LYS A 62 -15.44 14.34 14.90
N ILE A 63 -15.71 13.80 13.73
CA ILE A 63 -15.47 12.40 13.37
C ILE A 63 -13.96 12.12 13.35
N GLY A 64 -13.19 12.99 12.70
CA GLY A 64 -11.74 12.92 12.67
C GLY A 64 -11.12 12.94 14.07
N ASP A 65 -11.60 13.82 14.95
CA ASP A 65 -11.13 13.90 16.32
C ASP A 65 -11.48 12.65 17.15
N ARG A 66 -12.63 12.01 16.90
CA ARG A 66 -12.98 10.73 17.56
C ARG A 66 -12.15 9.57 17.06
N LEU A 67 -11.97 9.43 15.74
CA LEU A 67 -11.24 8.32 15.13
C LEU A 67 -9.74 8.44 15.31
N PHE A 68 -9.18 9.59 14.94
CA PHE A 68 -7.73 9.79 14.85
C PHE A 68 -7.13 10.56 16.03
N GLY A 69 -7.98 11.01 16.97
CA GLY A 69 -7.57 11.85 18.09
C GLY A 69 -7.50 13.33 17.71
N LYS A 70 -7.67 14.18 18.72
CA LYS A 70 -7.52 15.63 18.55
C LYS A 70 -6.09 15.99 18.16
N GLU A 71 -5.92 17.08 17.45
CA GLU A 71 -4.63 17.70 17.27
C GLU A 71 -4.02 18.07 18.63
N LEU A 72 -2.69 18.22 18.65
CA LEU A 72 -1.98 18.69 19.83
C LEU A 72 -2.64 19.98 20.32
N ASP A 73 -3.13 19.96 21.55
CA ASP A 73 -3.58 21.18 22.19
C ASP A 73 -2.37 22.05 22.56
N PRO A 74 -2.59 23.33 22.92
CA PRO A 74 -1.49 24.22 23.35
C PRO A 74 -0.70 23.69 24.57
N SER A 75 -1.25 22.73 25.33
CA SER A 75 -0.57 22.06 26.46
C SER A 75 0.28 20.86 26.02
N GLY A 76 0.31 20.51 24.73
CA GLY A 76 1.06 19.37 24.19
C GLY A 76 0.43 18.01 24.45
N GLN A 77 -0.83 17.95 24.90
CA GLN A 77 -1.53 16.68 25.08
C GLN A 77 -2.12 16.20 23.75
N MET A 78 -1.72 14.99 23.34
CA MET A 78 -2.35 14.31 22.22
C MET A 78 -3.67 13.66 22.65
N GLY A 79 -4.73 13.92 21.92
CA GLY A 79 -6.00 13.21 22.09
C GLY A 79 -5.81 11.70 21.87
N VAL A 80 -6.56 10.90 22.60
CA VAL A 80 -6.54 9.43 22.47
C VAL A 80 -7.11 9.07 21.09
N HIS A 81 -6.27 8.49 20.21
CA HIS A 81 -6.70 7.95 18.94
C HIS A 81 -7.33 6.56 19.12
N GLN A 82 -8.38 6.28 18.39
CA GLN A 82 -9.11 5.02 18.47
C GLN A 82 -8.80 4.07 17.32
N VAL A 83 -8.27 4.59 16.21
CA VAL A 83 -7.85 3.82 15.06
C VAL A 83 -6.33 3.85 14.96
N TRP A 84 -5.72 2.72 14.64
CA TRP A 84 -4.30 2.61 14.37
C TRP A 84 -4.07 2.07 12.96
N PHE A 85 -2.97 2.50 12.36
CA PHE A 85 -2.50 2.05 11.05
C PHE A 85 -1.03 1.69 11.17
N GLY A 86 -0.67 0.53 10.66
CA GLY A 86 0.73 0.18 10.45
C GLY A 86 1.23 0.65 9.10
N ASP A 87 2.50 0.45 8.86
CA ASP A 87 3.12 0.81 7.59
C ASP A 87 2.52 0.01 6.43
N ALA A 88 2.29 0.70 5.30
CA ALA A 88 1.86 0.04 4.10
C ALA A 88 3.08 -0.45 3.32
N ARG A 89 3.22 -1.77 3.29
CA ARG A 89 4.33 -2.47 2.63
C ARG A 89 3.97 -2.86 1.22
N LEU A 90 4.98 -2.99 0.38
CA LEU A 90 4.82 -3.54 -0.97
C LEU A 90 4.25 -4.96 -0.89
N LEU A 91 3.36 -5.30 -1.82
CA LEU A 91 2.98 -6.68 -2.09
C LEU A 91 3.33 -7.06 -3.53
N TRP A 92 2.99 -6.19 -4.48
CA TRP A 92 3.28 -6.39 -5.89
C TRP A 92 3.70 -5.08 -6.54
N VAL A 93 4.77 -5.14 -7.33
CA VAL A 93 5.33 -3.99 -8.04
C VAL A 93 5.30 -4.27 -9.54
N PRO A 94 4.80 -3.37 -10.38
CA PRO A 94 4.87 -3.52 -11.82
C PRO A 94 6.31 -3.32 -12.28
N MET A 95 6.83 -4.27 -13.01
CA MET A 95 8.15 -4.17 -13.63
C MET A 95 8.01 -4.33 -15.15
N ARG A 96 8.63 -3.44 -15.90
CA ARG A 96 8.67 -3.53 -17.36
C ARG A 96 9.13 -4.93 -17.77
N THR A 97 8.35 -5.57 -18.62
CA THR A 97 8.62 -6.96 -19.02
C THR A 97 8.47 -7.12 -20.52
N MET A 98 9.36 -7.90 -21.09
CA MET A 98 9.27 -8.38 -22.46
C MET A 98 9.31 -9.90 -22.42
N SER A 99 8.25 -10.54 -22.88
CA SER A 99 8.21 -11.99 -23.05
C SER A 99 8.79 -12.38 -24.42
N PHE A 100 9.70 -13.33 -24.44
CA PHE A 100 10.21 -13.90 -25.69
C PHE A 100 9.25 -14.90 -26.35
N THR A 101 8.16 -15.24 -25.66
CA THR A 101 7.10 -16.14 -26.15
C THR A 101 5.85 -15.41 -26.62
N GLY A 102 5.87 -14.07 -26.65
CA GLY A 102 4.81 -13.27 -27.31
C GLY A 102 3.56 -13.02 -26.50
N SER A 103 3.62 -12.93 -25.17
CA SER A 103 2.46 -12.62 -24.33
C SER A 103 1.92 -11.19 -24.46
N GLY A 104 2.67 -10.28 -25.07
CA GLY A 104 2.18 -8.94 -25.40
C GLY A 104 2.04 -7.95 -24.23
N ASP A 105 2.24 -8.38 -23.00
CA ASP A 105 2.07 -7.52 -21.83
C ASP A 105 3.29 -6.61 -21.61
N ALA A 106 3.06 -5.32 -21.33
CA ALA A 106 4.10 -4.32 -21.17
C ALA A 106 4.82 -4.42 -19.82
N PHE A 107 4.18 -5.01 -18.83
CA PHE A 107 4.73 -5.21 -17.48
C PHE A 107 4.22 -6.49 -16.83
N THR A 108 4.91 -6.94 -15.81
CA THR A 108 4.53 -8.05 -14.94
C THR A 108 4.51 -7.55 -13.50
N TRP A 109 3.54 -7.98 -12.72
CA TRP A 109 3.59 -7.79 -11.27
C TRP A 109 4.61 -8.72 -10.64
N VAL A 110 5.60 -8.14 -10.00
CA VAL A 110 6.68 -8.87 -9.37
C VAL A 110 6.58 -8.74 -7.86
N SER A 111 6.76 -9.83 -7.17
CA SER A 111 6.86 -9.93 -5.71
C SER A 111 8.05 -10.82 -5.35
N CYS A 112 8.30 -11.00 -4.05
CA CYS A 112 9.33 -11.91 -3.58
C CYS A 112 8.84 -12.79 -2.43
N HIS A 113 9.68 -13.76 -2.05
CA HIS A 113 9.35 -14.76 -1.06
C HIS A 113 8.96 -14.13 0.28
N SER A 114 9.71 -13.12 0.77
CA SER A 114 9.46 -12.46 2.05
C SER A 114 8.16 -11.66 2.04
N LEU A 115 7.87 -10.91 0.98
CA LEU A 115 6.64 -10.12 0.87
C LEU A 115 5.39 -11.01 0.89
N ILE A 116 5.39 -12.11 0.12
CA ILE A 116 4.26 -13.06 0.12
C ILE A 116 4.15 -13.79 1.46
N ARG A 117 5.27 -14.17 2.06
CA ARG A 117 5.32 -14.77 3.40
C ARG A 117 4.68 -13.87 4.44
N ASP A 118 5.11 -12.61 4.50
CA ASP A 118 4.68 -11.66 5.51
C ASP A 118 3.19 -11.32 5.35
N HIS A 119 2.73 -11.18 4.11
CA HIS A 119 1.31 -11.05 3.80
C HIS A 119 0.50 -12.27 4.29
N ALA A 120 0.98 -13.49 4.04
CA ALA A 120 0.31 -14.70 4.52
C ALA A 120 0.23 -14.76 6.05
N LEU A 121 1.31 -14.41 6.74
CA LEU A 121 1.38 -14.38 8.21
C LEU A 121 0.40 -13.36 8.80
N LEU A 122 0.24 -12.17 8.21
CA LEU A 122 -0.76 -11.20 8.63
C LEU A 122 -2.19 -11.74 8.52
N HIS A 123 -2.44 -12.59 7.53
CA HIS A 123 -3.71 -13.31 7.39
C HIS A 123 -3.82 -14.57 8.25
N ARG A 124 -2.86 -14.81 9.16
CA ARG A 124 -2.78 -16.03 9.98
C ARG A 124 -2.80 -17.32 9.15
N LYS A 125 -2.27 -17.24 7.94
CA LYS A 125 -2.09 -18.37 7.05
C LYS A 125 -0.68 -18.95 7.22
N LYS A 126 -0.52 -20.23 6.86
CA LYS A 126 0.81 -20.82 6.77
C LYS A 126 1.65 -20.06 5.73
N ALA A 127 2.90 -19.74 6.09
CA ALA A 127 3.84 -19.15 5.16
C ALA A 127 4.03 -20.08 3.94
N PRO A 128 3.86 -19.58 2.72
CA PRO A 128 4.10 -20.38 1.53
C PRO A 128 5.60 -20.65 1.36
N THR A 129 5.90 -21.76 0.68
CA THR A 129 7.26 -22.10 0.27
C THR A 129 7.34 -22.00 -1.24
N PHE A 130 8.25 -21.18 -1.74
CA PHE A 130 8.52 -21.06 -3.16
C PHE A 130 9.85 -21.75 -3.52
N ARG A 131 9.95 -22.18 -4.75
CA ARG A 131 11.20 -22.62 -5.34
C ARG A 131 12.19 -21.46 -5.44
N ARG A 132 13.49 -21.75 -5.33
CA ARG A 132 14.51 -20.70 -5.40
C ARG A 132 14.57 -20.00 -6.76
N GLN A 133 14.27 -20.73 -7.83
CA GLN A 133 14.21 -20.18 -9.19
C GLN A 133 12.96 -19.30 -9.38
N PRO A 134 12.98 -18.31 -10.28
CA PRO A 134 11.83 -17.49 -10.60
C PRO A 134 10.59 -18.31 -10.97
N VAL A 135 9.44 -18.03 -10.35
CA VAL A 135 8.17 -18.70 -10.65
C VAL A 135 7.14 -17.67 -11.10
N GLY A 136 6.36 -18.00 -12.12
CA GLY A 136 5.35 -17.10 -12.66
C GLY A 136 4.03 -17.80 -12.98
N THR A 137 2.98 -17.02 -13.18
CA THR A 137 1.69 -17.57 -13.66
C THR A 137 1.84 -18.30 -14.98
N ARG A 138 2.82 -17.90 -15.78
CA ARG A 138 3.25 -18.57 -17.02
C ARG A 138 4.74 -18.83 -16.96
N GLY A 139 5.19 -20.01 -17.40
CA GLY A 139 6.59 -20.31 -17.59
C GLY A 139 7.11 -19.74 -18.90
N GLY A 140 8.44 -19.58 -19.00
CA GLY A 140 9.09 -19.10 -20.22
C GLY A 140 10.31 -18.25 -19.96
N ARG A 141 10.84 -17.64 -21.00
CA ARG A 141 11.94 -16.69 -20.92
C ARG A 141 11.39 -15.26 -20.95
N TYR A 142 11.82 -14.46 -19.99
CA TYR A 142 11.42 -13.07 -19.82
C TYR A 142 12.64 -12.16 -19.70
N SER A 143 12.53 -10.94 -20.23
CA SER A 143 13.36 -9.83 -19.83
C SER A 143 12.53 -8.97 -18.88
N VAL A 144 12.92 -8.91 -17.59
CA VAL A 144 12.25 -8.10 -16.57
C VAL A 144 13.20 -6.98 -16.20
N ALA A 145 12.78 -5.74 -16.39
CA ALA A 145 13.69 -4.60 -16.43
C ALA A 145 14.88 -4.94 -17.38
N ASP A 146 16.10 -5.03 -16.88
CA ASP A 146 17.28 -5.36 -17.65
C ASP A 146 17.80 -6.81 -17.42
N ALA A 147 17.13 -7.59 -16.57
CA ALA A 147 17.49 -8.97 -16.30
C ALA A 147 16.80 -9.96 -17.24
N ARG A 148 17.52 -11.01 -17.64
CA ARG A 148 16.96 -12.14 -18.37
C ARG A 148 16.69 -13.28 -17.41
N LEU A 149 15.44 -13.73 -17.34
CA LEU A 149 14.96 -14.73 -16.39
C LEU A 149 14.40 -15.94 -17.14
N GLU A 150 14.74 -17.13 -16.65
CA GLU A 150 14.03 -18.35 -16.96
C GLU A 150 13.01 -18.62 -15.86
N VAL A 151 11.74 -18.50 -16.22
CA VAL A 151 10.62 -18.56 -15.28
C VAL A 151 9.93 -19.91 -15.41
N VAL A 152 9.69 -20.58 -14.31
CA VAL A 152 8.93 -21.82 -14.24
C VAL A 152 7.48 -21.51 -13.88
N ALA A 153 6.53 -22.20 -14.48
CA ALA A 153 5.12 -22.04 -14.14
C ALA A 153 4.87 -22.39 -12.66
N MET A 154 4.08 -21.57 -11.99
CA MET A 154 3.65 -21.81 -10.60
C MET A 154 2.87 -23.12 -10.49
N THR A 155 3.11 -23.86 -9.41
CA THR A 155 2.23 -24.95 -8.99
C THR A 155 0.87 -24.39 -8.54
N PRO A 156 -0.19 -25.22 -8.44
CA PRO A 156 -1.47 -24.77 -7.89
C PRO A 156 -1.33 -24.13 -6.49
N GLU A 157 -0.47 -24.69 -5.64
CA GLU A 157 -0.20 -24.20 -4.28
C GLU A 157 0.51 -22.83 -4.30
N GLU A 158 1.54 -22.67 -5.14
CA GLU A 158 2.25 -21.41 -5.33
C GLU A 158 1.28 -20.34 -5.89
N LYS A 159 0.44 -20.71 -6.86
CA LYS A 159 -0.58 -19.81 -7.41
C LYS A 159 -1.59 -19.39 -6.35
N ALA A 160 -2.10 -20.31 -5.54
CA ALA A 160 -3.03 -20.01 -4.46
C ALA A 160 -2.42 -19.07 -3.41
N ALA A 161 -1.11 -19.21 -3.12
CA ALA A 161 -0.39 -18.34 -2.20
C ALA A 161 -0.23 -16.90 -2.71
N THR A 162 -0.29 -16.69 -4.01
CA THR A 162 -0.19 -15.36 -4.65
C THR A 162 -1.54 -14.67 -4.86
N GLU A 163 -2.65 -15.34 -4.55
CA GLU A 163 -3.97 -14.74 -4.73
C GLU A 163 -4.24 -13.65 -3.69
N LEU A 164 -4.80 -12.55 -4.16
CA LEU A 164 -5.32 -11.51 -3.29
C LEU A 164 -6.64 -11.97 -2.64
N THR A 165 -7.10 -11.20 -1.68
CA THR A 165 -8.37 -11.48 -1.01
C THR A 165 -9.57 -11.33 -1.97
N ARG A 166 -10.70 -11.95 -1.62
CA ARG A 166 -11.88 -12.03 -2.52
C ARG A 166 -12.39 -10.70 -3.07
N ASN A 167 -12.15 -9.60 -2.36
CA ASN A 167 -12.70 -8.28 -2.74
C ASN A 167 -11.84 -7.51 -3.76
N TRP A 168 -10.64 -7.97 -4.10
CA TRP A 168 -9.77 -7.25 -5.03
C TRP A 168 -10.38 -7.15 -6.43
N SER A 169 -11.14 -8.15 -6.87
CA SER A 169 -11.74 -8.19 -8.22
C SER A 169 -12.84 -7.15 -8.43
N THR A 170 -13.36 -6.55 -7.37
CA THR A 170 -14.31 -5.42 -7.48
C THR A 170 -13.59 -4.09 -7.66
N VAL A 171 -12.33 -4.02 -7.26
CA VAL A 171 -11.47 -2.84 -7.34
C VAL A 171 -10.67 -2.84 -8.64
N LEU A 172 -10.02 -3.95 -8.95
CA LEU A 172 -9.25 -4.14 -10.18
C LEU A 172 -10.16 -4.80 -11.23
N GLN A 173 -10.70 -4.01 -12.15
CA GLN A 173 -11.63 -4.46 -13.19
C GLN A 173 -11.02 -4.41 -14.58
N GLY A 174 -11.68 -5.02 -15.55
CA GLY A 174 -11.28 -4.98 -16.96
C GLY A 174 -9.92 -5.61 -17.22
N ASP A 175 -9.12 -4.93 -18.03
CA ASP A 175 -7.80 -5.41 -18.46
C ASP A 175 -6.82 -5.57 -17.31
N VAL A 176 -6.93 -4.76 -16.26
CA VAL A 176 -6.09 -4.87 -15.06
C VAL A 176 -6.29 -6.23 -14.39
N LYS A 177 -7.55 -6.69 -14.28
CA LYS A 177 -7.85 -8.00 -13.73
C LYS A 177 -7.26 -9.12 -14.59
N THR A 178 -7.44 -9.04 -15.89
CA THR A 178 -6.93 -10.05 -16.84
C THR A 178 -5.40 -10.13 -16.80
N THR A 179 -4.74 -8.98 -16.77
CA THR A 179 -3.28 -8.89 -16.64
C THR A 179 -2.82 -9.45 -15.31
N TRP A 180 -3.50 -9.13 -14.20
CA TRP A 180 -3.23 -9.70 -12.88
C TRP A 180 -3.29 -11.23 -12.87
N GLU A 181 -4.34 -11.81 -13.40
CA GLU A 181 -4.54 -13.27 -13.42
C GLU A 181 -3.44 -14.00 -14.21
N ASN A 182 -2.87 -13.34 -15.21
CA ASN A 182 -1.94 -13.94 -16.16
C ASN A 182 -0.48 -13.53 -15.99
N ASN A 183 -0.18 -12.49 -15.23
CA ASN A 183 1.11 -11.80 -15.31
C ASN A 183 1.73 -11.50 -13.95
N ARG A 184 1.92 -12.55 -13.15
CA ARG A 184 2.58 -12.47 -11.84
C ARG A 184 3.86 -13.26 -11.84
N LEU A 185 4.88 -12.73 -11.17
CA LEU A 185 6.20 -13.31 -11.01
C LEU A 185 6.64 -13.19 -9.55
N VAL A 186 7.14 -14.28 -8.99
CA VAL A 186 7.73 -14.30 -7.64
C VAL A 186 9.19 -14.67 -7.75
N LEU A 187 10.03 -13.87 -7.14
CA LEU A 187 11.49 -13.98 -7.14
C LEU A 187 12.03 -14.31 -5.75
N ALA A 188 13.26 -14.77 -5.69
CA ALA A 188 14.02 -14.74 -4.46
C ALA A 188 14.23 -13.28 -4.01
N ASP A 189 14.36 -13.05 -2.69
CA ASP A 189 14.46 -11.70 -2.13
C ASP A 189 15.64 -10.92 -2.69
N SER A 190 16.80 -11.57 -2.86
CA SER A 190 18.00 -10.96 -3.45
C SER A 190 17.81 -10.46 -4.87
N ASP A 191 17.07 -11.20 -5.68
CA ASP A 191 16.83 -10.86 -7.08
C ASP A 191 15.80 -9.73 -7.18
N PHE A 192 14.80 -9.77 -6.30
CA PHE A 192 13.78 -8.71 -6.20
C PHE A 192 14.40 -7.38 -5.74
N GLU A 193 15.30 -7.39 -4.76
CA GLU A 193 15.96 -6.18 -4.27
C GLU A 193 16.69 -5.44 -5.40
N VAL A 194 17.47 -6.16 -6.21
CA VAL A 194 18.18 -5.57 -7.35
C VAL A 194 17.22 -5.00 -8.39
N LEU A 195 16.15 -5.75 -8.72
CA LEU A 195 15.20 -5.33 -9.75
C LEU A 195 14.28 -4.20 -9.25
N MET A 196 14.06 -4.10 -7.95
CA MET A 196 13.23 -3.04 -7.36
C MET A 196 13.80 -1.64 -7.64
N GLU A 197 15.12 -1.48 -7.63
CA GLU A 197 15.76 -0.20 -7.97
C GLU A 197 15.45 0.25 -9.41
N HIS A 198 15.40 -0.70 -10.34
CA HIS A 198 15.03 -0.42 -11.74
C HIS A 198 13.53 -0.23 -11.96
N ALA A 199 12.70 -0.62 -10.99
CA ALA A 199 11.26 -0.44 -11.04
C ALA A 199 10.83 0.94 -10.54
N LEU A 200 11.67 1.62 -9.76
CA LEU A 200 11.35 2.95 -9.24
C LEU A 200 11.18 3.95 -10.38
N TRP A 201 10.16 4.79 -10.23
CA TRP A 201 9.89 5.85 -11.18
C TRP A 201 10.67 7.11 -10.81
N THR A 202 11.54 7.55 -11.69
CA THR A 202 12.37 8.74 -11.49
C THR A 202 11.95 9.84 -12.45
N GLN A 203 11.86 11.06 -11.97
CA GLN A 203 11.55 12.22 -12.77
C GLN A 203 12.46 13.40 -12.42
N ILE A 204 13.16 13.91 -13.44
CA ILE A 204 13.89 15.15 -13.30
C ILE A 204 12.91 16.31 -13.41
N ARG A 205 12.99 17.23 -12.47
CA ARG A 205 12.22 18.48 -12.45
C ARG A 205 13.18 19.67 -12.38
N ASN A 206 12.72 20.81 -12.84
CA ASN A 206 13.49 22.04 -12.80
C ASN A 206 12.60 23.22 -12.39
N LYS A 207 13.23 24.23 -11.84
CA LYS A 207 12.67 25.55 -11.66
C LYS A 207 13.25 26.43 -12.74
N ILE A 208 12.40 27.10 -13.49
CA ILE A 208 12.79 27.99 -14.58
C ILE A 208 12.71 29.43 -14.05
N GLN A 209 13.76 30.21 -14.30
CA GLN A 209 13.77 31.66 -14.03
C GLN A 209 12.93 32.41 -15.06
N GLU A 210 12.61 33.67 -14.78
CA GLU A 210 11.92 34.55 -15.72
C GLU A 210 12.69 34.73 -17.04
N SER A 211 14.01 34.59 -17.01
CA SER A 211 14.90 34.57 -18.18
C SER A 211 14.73 33.34 -19.09
N GLY A 212 13.98 32.32 -18.66
CA GLY A 212 13.84 31.04 -19.37
C GLY A 212 14.96 30.04 -19.12
N SER A 213 15.99 30.40 -18.33
CA SER A 213 17.05 29.47 -17.93
C SER A 213 16.64 28.64 -16.70
N ALA A 214 17.14 27.39 -16.60
CA ALA A 214 16.90 26.56 -15.44
C ALA A 214 17.73 27.06 -14.24
N GLU A 215 17.08 27.28 -13.10
CA GLU A 215 17.71 27.72 -11.86
C GLU A 215 18.22 26.54 -11.04
N VAL A 216 17.37 25.54 -10.86
CA VAL A 216 17.64 24.35 -10.05
C VAL A 216 17.04 23.12 -10.73
N PHE A 217 17.77 22.02 -10.67
CA PHE A 217 17.30 20.70 -11.06
C PHE A 217 17.23 19.80 -9.83
N TRP A 218 16.19 18.97 -9.76
CA TRP A 218 16.12 17.90 -8.78
C TRP A 218 15.45 16.66 -9.38
N THR A 219 15.75 15.52 -8.80
CA THR A 219 15.19 14.23 -9.21
C THR A 219 14.24 13.74 -8.14
N ASP A 220 13.01 13.52 -8.50
CA ASP A 220 12.03 12.85 -7.64
C ASP A 220 12.09 11.35 -7.88
N VAL A 221 12.23 10.58 -6.79
CA VAL A 221 12.10 9.13 -6.80
C VAL A 221 10.69 8.77 -6.30
N CYS A 222 10.01 7.85 -6.96
CA CYS A 222 8.66 7.43 -6.58
C CYS A 222 8.48 5.92 -6.76
N ILE A 223 7.60 5.36 -5.95
CA ILE A 223 7.06 4.02 -6.18
C ILE A 223 6.14 4.12 -7.41
N PRO A 224 6.25 3.24 -8.41
CA PRO A 224 5.47 3.36 -9.64
C PRO A 224 3.96 3.18 -9.40
N ARG A 225 3.13 3.75 -10.30
CA ARG A 225 1.72 3.41 -10.37
C ARG A 225 1.54 1.92 -10.64
N ASP A 226 0.35 1.38 -10.45
CA ASP A 226 0.03 -0.04 -10.57
C ASP A 226 0.69 -0.92 -9.49
N THR A 227 1.28 -0.31 -8.43
CA THR A 227 1.79 -1.02 -7.27
C THR A 227 0.65 -1.39 -6.32
N ILE A 228 0.70 -2.61 -5.77
CA ILE A 228 -0.22 -3.06 -4.73
C ILE A 228 0.50 -3.07 -3.40
N PHE A 229 -0.09 -2.36 -2.43
CA PHE A 229 0.34 -2.32 -1.05
C PHE A 229 -0.65 -3.05 -0.15
N TYR A 230 -0.18 -3.49 1.01
CA TYR A 230 -1.03 -3.95 2.10
C TYR A 230 -0.59 -3.30 3.42
N PHE A 231 -1.52 -3.09 4.33
CA PHE A 231 -1.25 -2.49 5.64
C PHE A 231 -2.14 -3.08 6.73
N PRO A 232 -1.59 -3.32 7.92
CA PRO A 232 -2.40 -3.68 9.07
C PRO A 232 -3.07 -2.43 9.65
N TRP A 233 -4.31 -2.59 10.09
CA TRP A 233 -5.04 -1.54 10.77
C TRP A 233 -6.05 -2.10 11.75
N GLY A 234 -6.63 -1.27 12.59
CA GLY A 234 -7.66 -1.72 13.51
C GLY A 234 -8.05 -0.67 14.53
N TYR A 235 -8.91 -1.08 15.46
CA TYR A 235 -9.39 -0.24 16.52
C TYR A 235 -8.70 -0.52 17.84
N LYS A 236 -8.49 0.54 18.64
CA LYS A 236 -8.16 0.41 20.05
C LYS A 236 -9.49 0.33 20.80
N ILE A 237 -9.69 -0.70 21.61
CA ILE A 237 -10.86 -0.82 22.46
C ILE A 237 -10.71 0.19 23.59
N ALA A 238 -11.28 1.38 23.41
CA ALA A 238 -11.35 2.40 24.45
C ALA A 238 -12.66 2.26 25.22
N LYS A 239 -12.61 2.20 26.55
CA LYS A 239 -13.80 2.19 27.39
C LYS A 239 -14.54 3.55 27.41
N GLN A 240 -13.82 4.61 27.09
CA GLN A 240 -14.35 5.97 27.00
C GLN A 240 -14.42 6.39 25.52
N ASN A 241 -15.53 6.97 25.08
CA ASN A 241 -15.85 7.34 23.71
C ASN A 241 -15.81 6.14 22.73
N PRO A 242 -16.80 5.22 22.78
CA PRO A 242 -16.86 4.14 21.81
C PRO A 242 -17.06 4.70 20.39
N ILE A 243 -16.44 4.05 19.42
CA ILE A 243 -16.64 4.33 17.99
C ILE A 243 -18.11 4.03 17.67
N THR A 244 -18.78 4.99 17.05
CA THR A 244 -20.17 4.79 16.61
C THR A 244 -20.21 3.96 15.33
N SER A 245 -21.40 3.41 15.00
CA SER A 245 -21.60 2.73 13.71
C SER A 245 -21.34 3.66 12.52
N ASP A 246 -21.71 4.93 12.67
CA ASP A 246 -21.53 5.95 11.62
C ASP A 246 -20.05 6.28 11.43
N ASP A 247 -19.29 6.49 12.51
CA ASP A 247 -17.82 6.67 12.43
C ASP A 247 -17.14 5.49 11.72
N HIS A 248 -17.60 4.26 12.04
CA HIS A 248 -17.09 3.06 11.39
C HIS A 248 -17.42 3.03 9.90
N SER A 249 -18.64 3.39 9.53
CA SER A 249 -19.08 3.41 8.13
C SER A 249 -18.31 4.45 7.32
N ILE A 250 -18.13 5.65 7.84
CA ILE A 250 -17.34 6.72 7.20
C ILE A 250 -15.88 6.29 7.02
N LEU A 251 -15.27 5.69 8.05
CA LEU A 251 -13.89 5.19 7.91
C LEU A 251 -13.78 4.09 6.86
N LEU A 252 -14.74 3.16 6.80
CA LEU A 252 -14.74 2.11 5.78
C LEU A 252 -14.94 2.67 4.38
N GLU A 253 -15.83 3.63 4.20
CA GLU A 253 -16.04 4.30 2.93
C GLU A 253 -14.76 5.00 2.46
N THR A 254 -14.09 5.71 3.37
CA THR A 254 -12.80 6.35 3.10
C THR A 254 -11.74 5.32 2.69
N LEU A 255 -11.61 4.23 3.44
CA LEU A 255 -10.63 3.16 3.18
C LEU A 255 -10.92 2.38 1.89
N GLN A 256 -12.15 2.38 1.40
CA GLN A 256 -12.58 1.72 0.17
C GLN A 256 -12.70 2.69 -1.01
N GLY A 257 -12.44 3.96 -0.76
CA GLY A 257 -12.49 5.04 -1.75
C GLY A 257 -11.17 5.32 -2.45
N LEU A 258 -11.20 6.43 -3.18
CA LEU A 258 -10.03 7.07 -3.75
C LEU A 258 -9.48 8.11 -2.76
N PHE A 259 -8.19 8.05 -2.48
CA PHE A 259 -7.51 9.06 -1.66
C PHE A 259 -6.05 9.22 -2.10
N GLN A 260 -5.39 10.27 -1.62
CA GLN A 260 -3.98 10.51 -1.92
C GLN A 260 -3.12 10.15 -0.71
N VAL A 261 -1.96 9.53 -0.92
CA VAL A 261 -0.99 9.20 0.14
C VAL A 261 0.38 9.77 -0.20
N GLY A 262 1.14 10.09 0.84
CA GLY A 262 2.48 10.65 0.70
C GLY A 262 2.51 12.13 0.33
N GLY A 263 3.66 12.57 -0.14
CA GLY A 263 3.90 13.95 -0.54
C GLY A 263 3.57 14.24 -2.00
N GLN A 264 3.74 15.52 -2.37
CA GLN A 264 3.62 16.00 -3.75
C GLN A 264 2.21 15.84 -4.36
N ALA A 265 1.17 15.92 -3.52
CA ALA A 265 -0.23 15.87 -3.93
C ALA A 265 -0.58 16.96 -4.97
N ASN A 266 0.05 18.15 -4.84
CA ASN A 266 -0.13 19.29 -5.74
C ASN A 266 0.30 19.03 -7.19
N VAL A 267 1.08 18.00 -7.45
CA VAL A 267 1.46 17.55 -8.80
C VAL A 267 0.80 16.23 -9.19
N GLY A 268 -0.27 15.84 -8.50
CA GLY A 268 -1.11 14.69 -8.84
C GLY A 268 -0.55 13.33 -8.43
N ARG A 269 0.44 13.29 -7.54
CA ARG A 269 1.02 12.04 -7.04
C ARG A 269 0.20 11.45 -5.90
N GLY A 270 0.42 10.18 -5.63
CA GLY A 270 -0.11 9.48 -4.46
C GLY A 270 -1.56 9.02 -4.57
N TRP A 271 -2.23 9.14 -5.70
CA TRP A 271 -3.58 8.63 -5.86
C TRP A 271 -3.62 7.12 -5.75
N VAL A 272 -4.44 6.63 -4.84
CA VAL A 272 -4.63 5.21 -4.59
C VAL A 272 -6.11 4.85 -4.50
N GLN A 273 -6.45 3.64 -4.94
CA GLN A 273 -7.73 3.01 -4.68
C GLN A 273 -7.56 2.03 -3.53
N GLY A 274 -8.27 2.26 -2.43
CA GLY A 274 -8.24 1.39 -1.26
C GLY A 274 -9.28 0.29 -1.31
N TRP A 275 -9.05 -0.79 -0.54
CA TRP A 275 -10.05 -1.79 -0.14
C TRP A 275 -9.65 -2.50 1.15
N VAL A 276 -10.60 -3.09 1.84
CA VAL A 276 -10.39 -3.80 3.10
C VAL A 276 -11.03 -5.19 3.08
N THR A 277 -10.47 -6.12 3.84
CA THR A 277 -10.88 -7.52 3.81
C THR A 277 -12.02 -7.91 4.72
N ASN A 278 -12.27 -7.18 5.79
CA ASN A 278 -13.33 -7.46 6.76
C ASN A 278 -14.07 -6.18 7.09
N SER A 279 -15.32 -6.10 6.66
CA SER A 279 -16.20 -4.95 6.88
C SER A 279 -17.13 -5.11 8.10
N THR A 280 -16.98 -6.18 8.91
CA THR A 280 -17.82 -6.36 10.10
C THR A 280 -17.51 -5.28 11.13
N SER A 281 -18.54 -4.54 11.52
CA SER A 281 -18.47 -3.52 12.56
C SER A 281 -17.94 -4.13 13.88
N PRO A 282 -17.06 -3.44 14.58
CA PRO A 282 -16.64 -3.82 15.93
C PRO A 282 -17.71 -3.44 16.97
N VAL A 283 -18.98 -3.29 16.58
CA VAL A 283 -20.04 -2.96 17.53
C VAL A 283 -19.88 -3.85 18.74
N LEU A 284 -19.38 -3.27 19.82
CA LEU A 284 -19.39 -3.88 21.13
C LEU A 284 -20.85 -4.27 21.38
N LYS A 285 -21.14 -5.58 21.38
CA LYS A 285 -22.33 -6.08 22.04
C LYS A 285 -22.23 -5.52 23.45
N ALA A 286 -23.07 -4.57 23.78
CA ALA A 286 -23.28 -4.19 25.16
C ALA A 286 -23.72 -5.49 25.85
N GLU A 287 -22.79 -6.15 26.53
CA GLU A 287 -23.17 -7.19 27.50
C GLU A 287 -24.02 -6.50 28.51
N THR A 288 -25.31 -6.75 28.43
CA THR A 288 -26.29 -6.42 29.49
C THR A 288 -25.79 -7.20 30.70
N VAL A 289 -25.05 -6.53 31.57
CA VAL A 289 -24.75 -7.04 32.90
C VAL A 289 -26.11 -7.04 33.62
N VAL A 290 -26.77 -8.17 33.62
CA VAL A 290 -27.87 -8.45 34.50
C VAL A 290 -27.25 -8.51 35.90
N ILE A 291 -27.36 -7.41 36.64
CA ILE A 291 -27.11 -7.42 38.08
C ILE A 291 -28.33 -8.17 38.67
N GLY A 292 -28.12 -9.43 38.95
CA GLY A 292 -29.06 -10.22 39.75
C GLY A 292 -29.11 -9.63 41.15
N GLU A 293 -30.33 -9.41 41.62
CA GLU A 293 -30.68 -9.07 43.00
C GLU A 293 -30.23 -10.15 43.99
#